data_24e084cb1a0a74255ab558b5fee53353
#
_entry.id   24e084cb1a0a74255ab558b5fee53353
#
_cell.length_a   1.000
_cell.length_b   1.000
_cell.length_c   1.000
_cell.angle_alpha   90.00
_cell.angle_beta   90.00
_cell.angle_gamma   90.00
#
_symmetry.space_group_name_H-M   'P 1'
#
loop_
_entity.id
_entity.type
_entity.pdbx_description
1 polymer ?
#
loop_
_entity_poly.entity_id
_entity_poly.type
_entity_poly.pdbx_seq_one_letter_code
_entity_poly.pdbx_strand_id
1 'polypeptide(L)'
;MANAQAVLIYELSKAVPFTVADGASIEKGDFLQLSDPMTVALTSAADQKVIGIAAEEKIANDGKTKIAVYLSGIFRVEAGGNCTVGYEAVMFAKNEVEDYDTLDAEVGRKCGRFLETGVNGEFILMALNCL
;
A
#
# COMPACT_ATOMS: atom_id res chain seq x y z
N MET A 1 -3.34 0.82 -16.41
CA MET A 1 -1.91 1.07 -16.24
C MET A 1 -1.43 0.40 -14.97
N ALA A 2 -0.50 -0.54 -15.08
CA ALA A 2 -0.03 -1.30 -13.93
C ALA A 2 0.91 -0.47 -13.05
N ASN A 3 0.91 -0.76 -11.75
CA ASN A 3 1.82 -0.19 -10.75
C ASN A 3 1.62 1.30 -10.46
N ALA A 4 0.45 1.84 -10.80
CA ALA A 4 0.16 3.24 -10.50
C ALA A 4 0.09 3.46 -8.99
N GLN A 5 0.64 4.57 -8.53
CA GLN A 5 0.62 4.93 -7.12
C GLN A 5 -0.82 5.18 -6.66
N ALA A 6 -1.06 4.92 -5.37
CA ALA A 6 -2.32 5.25 -4.74
C ALA A 6 -2.48 6.76 -4.60
N VAL A 7 -3.72 7.24 -4.66
CA VAL A 7 -4.01 8.67 -4.48
C VAL A 7 -4.87 8.84 -3.24
N LEU A 8 -4.42 9.66 -2.31
CA LEU A 8 -5.15 9.93 -1.08
C LEU A 8 -6.42 10.74 -1.39
N ILE A 9 -7.56 10.25 -0.94
CA ILE A 9 -8.85 10.94 -1.10
C ILE A 9 -9.28 11.58 0.22
N TYR A 10 -9.23 10.80 1.33
CA TYR A 10 -9.56 11.31 2.66
C TYR A 10 -8.51 10.84 3.66
N GLU A 11 -7.94 11.78 4.40
CA GLU A 11 -7.00 11.48 5.47
C GLU A 11 -7.78 11.13 6.74
N LEU A 12 -7.46 9.98 7.33
CA LEU A 12 -8.10 9.54 8.58
C LEU A 12 -7.17 9.65 9.79
N SER A 13 -5.87 9.70 9.54
CA SER A 13 -4.87 9.90 10.59
C SER A 13 -3.65 10.57 9.99
N LYS A 14 -2.78 11.11 10.86
CA LYS A 14 -1.53 11.71 10.40
C LYS A 14 -0.56 10.62 9.96
N ALA A 15 0.29 10.95 8.99
CA ALA A 15 1.36 10.06 8.58
C ALA A 15 2.38 9.90 9.72
N VAL A 16 2.96 8.71 9.81
CA VAL A 16 3.91 8.35 10.87
C VAL A 16 5.29 8.15 10.25
N PRO A 17 6.36 8.68 10.86
CA PRO A 17 7.70 8.49 10.32
C PRO A 17 8.20 7.07 10.54
N PHE A 18 8.79 6.50 9.48
CA PHE A 18 9.44 5.20 9.51
C PHE A 18 10.85 5.35 8.96
N THR A 19 11.74 4.47 9.37
CA THR A 19 13.09 4.43 8.81
C THR A 19 13.05 3.88 7.39
N VAL A 20 13.90 4.41 6.52
CA VAL A 20 14.01 3.97 5.12
C VAL A 20 15.49 3.95 4.74
N ALA A 21 15.89 3.02 3.88
CA ALA A 21 17.26 2.97 3.38
C ALA A 21 17.53 4.19 2.51
N ASP A 22 18.72 4.78 2.66
CA ASP A 22 19.09 5.97 1.87
C ASP A 22 19.08 5.68 0.37
N GLY A 23 19.45 4.45 -0.03
CA GLY A 23 19.42 4.05 -1.44
C GLY A 23 18.05 3.77 -2.02
N ALA A 24 16.98 3.82 -1.21
CA ALA A 24 15.63 3.54 -1.69
C ALA A 24 15.09 4.69 -2.53
N SER A 25 14.32 4.34 -3.56
CA SER A 25 13.60 5.31 -4.40
C SER A 25 12.11 5.01 -4.26
N ILE A 26 11.39 5.89 -3.58
CA ILE A 26 9.98 5.71 -3.26
C ILE A 26 9.21 6.93 -3.73
N GLU A 27 8.11 6.70 -4.45
CA GLU A 27 7.24 7.79 -4.86
C GLU A 27 6.07 7.91 -3.87
N LYS A 28 5.57 9.13 -3.71
CA LYS A 28 4.37 9.35 -2.92
C LYS A 28 3.24 8.48 -3.48
N GLY A 29 2.58 7.74 -2.60
CA GLY A 29 1.50 6.84 -3.00
C GLY A 29 1.94 5.40 -3.21
N ASP A 30 3.24 5.09 -3.10
CA ASP A 30 3.70 3.71 -3.18
C ASP A 30 3.29 2.93 -1.93
N PHE A 31 2.86 1.69 -2.13
CA PHE A 31 2.60 0.78 -1.01
C PHE A 31 3.94 0.32 -0.42
N LEU A 32 4.01 0.30 0.91
CA LEU A 32 5.23 -0.02 1.64
C LEU A 32 5.02 -1.22 2.55
N GLN A 33 6.07 -2.04 2.68
CA GLN A 33 6.09 -3.18 3.60
C GLN A 33 7.11 -2.94 4.70
N LEU A 34 6.95 -3.62 5.83
CA LEU A 34 7.98 -3.63 6.87
C LEU A 34 9.07 -4.61 6.47
N SER A 35 10.33 -4.14 6.47
CA SER A 35 11.49 -4.98 6.18
C SER A 35 12.30 -5.27 7.43
N ASP A 36 12.28 -4.37 8.40
CA ASP A 36 12.98 -4.45 9.69
C ASP A 36 12.19 -3.64 10.71
N PRO A 37 12.54 -3.68 12.00
CA PRO A 37 11.82 -2.88 12.99
C PRO A 37 11.73 -1.41 12.60
N MET A 38 10.51 -0.88 12.53
CA MET A 38 10.20 0.51 12.16
C MET A 38 10.84 0.93 10.83
N THR A 39 11.12 -0.02 9.94
CA THR A 39 11.79 0.24 8.65
C THR A 39 10.91 -0.24 7.51
N VAL A 40 10.76 0.59 6.48
CA VAL A 40 9.90 0.30 5.34
C VAL A 40 10.69 0.15 4.06
N ALA A 41 10.12 -0.61 3.11
CA ALA A 41 10.65 -0.80 1.77
C ALA A 41 9.49 -0.91 0.80
N LEU A 42 9.77 -0.76 -0.50
CA LEU A 42 8.75 -0.93 -1.54
C LEU A 42 8.19 -2.35 -1.54
N THR A 43 6.90 -2.46 -1.84
CA THR A 43 6.34 -3.76 -2.18
C THR A 43 6.73 -4.12 -3.62
N SER A 44 6.81 -5.40 -3.91
CA SER A 44 7.22 -5.86 -5.25
C SER A 44 6.48 -7.09 -5.73
N ALA A 45 5.68 -7.73 -4.88
CA ALA A 45 5.05 -9.00 -5.19
C ALA A 45 3.72 -9.13 -4.47
N ALA A 46 3.00 -10.20 -4.80
CA ALA A 46 1.73 -10.53 -4.16
C ALA A 46 1.93 -10.88 -2.68
N ASP A 47 0.90 -10.65 -1.89
CA ASP A 47 0.78 -11.12 -0.50
C ASP A 47 1.89 -10.63 0.44
N GLN A 48 2.50 -9.50 0.14
CA GLN A 48 3.47 -8.89 1.05
C GLN A 48 2.77 -8.18 2.20
N LYS A 49 3.49 -8.06 3.31
CA LYS A 49 2.95 -7.47 4.55
C LYS A 49 2.99 -5.97 4.48
N VAL A 50 1.99 -5.36 3.89
CA VAL A 50 1.89 -3.91 3.76
C VAL A 50 1.66 -3.28 5.12
N ILE A 51 2.42 -2.22 5.41
CA ILE A 51 2.21 -1.42 6.62
C ILE A 51 1.48 -0.12 6.29
N GLY A 52 1.62 0.39 5.07
CA GLY A 52 0.97 1.62 4.71
C GLY A 52 1.35 2.11 3.32
N ILE A 53 1.05 3.37 3.08
CA ILE A 53 1.28 4.03 1.79
C ILE A 53 2.14 5.26 2.02
N ALA A 54 3.15 5.47 1.17
CA ALA A 54 4.09 6.58 1.31
C ALA A 54 3.36 7.92 1.24
N ALA A 55 3.59 8.77 2.24
CA ALA A 55 3.01 10.11 2.28
C ALA A 55 3.93 11.15 1.65
N GLU A 56 5.17 10.78 1.34
CA GLU A 56 6.14 11.67 0.70
C GLU A 56 7.08 10.87 -0.18
N GLU A 57 7.82 11.58 -1.03
CA GLU A 57 8.79 10.97 -1.94
C GLU A 57 10.13 10.76 -1.23
N LYS A 58 10.83 9.70 -1.59
CA LYS A 58 12.21 9.44 -1.18
C LYS A 58 13.07 9.29 -2.43
N ILE A 59 14.05 10.14 -2.60
CA ILE A 59 14.99 10.08 -3.73
C ILE A 59 16.23 9.29 -3.29
N ALA A 60 16.67 8.36 -4.14
CA ALA A 60 17.81 7.51 -3.82
C ALA A 60 19.05 8.36 -3.52
N ASN A 61 19.73 8.04 -2.44
CA ASN A 61 20.97 8.65 -2.01
C ASN A 61 20.90 10.16 -1.72
N ASP A 62 19.73 10.63 -1.28
CA ASP A 62 19.56 12.04 -0.90
C ASP A 62 19.92 12.31 0.57
N GLY A 63 20.39 11.29 1.29
CA GLY A 63 20.78 11.39 2.70
C GLY A 63 19.62 11.26 3.66
N LYS A 64 18.39 11.14 3.18
CA LYS A 64 17.19 11.04 4.00
C LYS A 64 17.01 9.59 4.46
N THR A 65 16.82 9.38 5.76
CA THR A 65 16.66 8.03 6.32
C THR A 65 15.32 7.84 7.04
N LYS A 66 14.42 8.81 6.91
CA LYS A 66 13.06 8.74 7.45
C LYS A 66 12.06 9.14 6.37
N ILE A 67 10.91 8.50 6.36
CA ILE A 67 9.83 8.82 5.42
C ILE A 67 8.49 8.74 6.16
N ALA A 68 7.59 9.66 5.86
CA ALA A 68 6.26 9.64 6.43
C ALA A 68 5.39 8.61 5.71
N VAL A 69 4.63 7.83 6.47
CA VAL A 69 3.81 6.73 5.94
C VAL A 69 2.40 6.83 6.51
N TYR A 70 1.39 6.77 5.64
CA TYR A 70 0.00 6.68 6.07
C TYR A 70 -0.31 5.23 6.47
N LEU A 71 -0.80 5.05 7.68
CA LEU A 71 -1.24 3.75 8.19
C LEU A 71 -2.73 3.54 7.99
N SER A 72 -3.49 4.59 7.73
CA SER A 72 -4.92 4.54 7.46
C SER A 72 -5.34 5.70 6.58
N GLY A 73 -6.48 5.58 5.93
CA GLY A 73 -7.01 6.61 5.05
C GLY A 73 -7.86 6.00 3.95
N ILE A 74 -8.51 6.84 3.17
CA ILE A 74 -9.26 6.38 2.00
C ILE A 74 -8.46 6.78 0.76
N PHE A 75 -8.10 5.79 -0.03
CA PHE A 75 -7.25 5.96 -1.21
C PHE A 75 -7.92 5.41 -2.45
N ARG A 76 -7.60 6.01 -3.59
CA ARG A 76 -7.91 5.43 -4.89
C ARG A 76 -6.72 4.58 -5.30
N VAL A 77 -6.95 3.29 -5.53
CA VAL A 77 -5.89 2.32 -5.79
C VAL A 77 -6.19 1.53 -7.06
N GLU A 78 -5.15 0.96 -7.65
CA GLU A 78 -5.30 0.15 -8.86
C GLU A 78 -5.63 -1.30 -8.49
N ALA A 79 -6.66 -1.85 -9.15
CA ALA A 79 -7.01 -3.26 -9.02
C ALA A 79 -6.11 -4.10 -9.93
N GLY A 80 -5.45 -5.11 -9.38
CA GLY A 80 -4.65 -6.06 -10.16
C GLY A 80 -5.44 -7.33 -10.49
N GLY A 81 -6.45 -7.61 -9.68
CA GLY A 81 -7.36 -8.72 -9.88
C GLY A 81 -8.78 -8.26 -9.56
N ASN A 82 -9.66 -9.20 -9.23
CA ASN A 82 -11.01 -8.83 -8.83
C ASN A 82 -11.00 -8.17 -7.46
N CYS A 83 -11.69 -7.04 -7.35
CA CYS A 83 -11.88 -6.31 -6.11
C CYS A 83 -13.37 -6.15 -5.91
N THR A 84 -13.89 -6.63 -4.79
CA THR A 84 -15.33 -6.64 -4.52
C THR A 84 -15.65 -5.74 -3.33
N VAL A 85 -16.62 -4.87 -3.47
CA VAL A 85 -17.04 -3.97 -2.40
C VAL A 85 -17.30 -4.76 -1.12
N GLY A 86 -16.74 -4.28 -0.01
CA GLY A 86 -16.89 -4.91 1.30
C GLY A 86 -15.87 -6.00 1.63
N TYR A 87 -15.14 -6.49 0.64
CA TYR A 87 -14.10 -7.50 0.86
C TYR A 87 -12.82 -6.86 1.36
N GLU A 88 -12.03 -7.64 2.10
CA GLU A 88 -10.72 -7.19 2.53
C GLU A 88 -9.72 -7.30 1.37
N ALA A 89 -8.67 -6.48 1.41
CA ALA A 89 -7.71 -6.35 0.33
C ALA A 89 -6.35 -6.92 0.70
N VAL A 90 -5.68 -7.54 -0.28
CA VAL A 90 -4.26 -7.92 -0.18
C VAL A 90 -3.54 -7.44 -1.43
N MET A 91 -2.21 -7.46 -1.40
CA MET A 91 -1.43 -7.05 -2.57
C MET A 91 -1.52 -8.12 -3.65
N PHE A 92 -1.76 -7.67 -4.88
CA PHE A 92 -1.68 -8.53 -6.07
C PHE A 92 -0.28 -8.45 -6.68
N ALA A 93 0.25 -7.25 -6.79
CA ALA A 93 1.58 -6.96 -7.31
C ALA A 93 1.99 -5.59 -6.74
N LYS A 94 3.10 -5.01 -7.21
CA LYS A 94 3.51 -3.69 -6.75
C LYS A 94 2.38 -2.67 -7.01
N ASN A 95 1.90 -2.03 -5.95
CA ASN A 95 0.84 -1.02 -5.97
C ASN A 95 -0.50 -1.49 -6.54
N GLU A 96 -0.71 -2.78 -6.67
CA GLU A 96 -1.97 -3.35 -7.13
C GLU A 96 -2.56 -4.26 -6.07
N VAL A 97 -3.88 -4.27 -5.97
CA VAL A 97 -4.59 -5.00 -4.91
C VAL A 97 -5.64 -5.95 -5.50
N GLU A 98 -6.06 -6.92 -4.71
CA GLU A 98 -7.13 -7.86 -5.05
C GLU A 98 -7.87 -8.31 -3.79
N ASP A 99 -8.96 -9.07 -3.99
CA ASP A 99 -9.73 -9.61 -2.87
C ASP A 99 -8.90 -10.60 -2.05
N TYR A 100 -8.98 -10.49 -0.73
CA TYR A 100 -8.46 -11.50 0.19
C TYR A 100 -9.36 -12.74 0.12
N ASP A 101 -8.78 -13.94 0.04
CA ASP A 101 -9.55 -15.16 -0.17
C ASP A 101 -9.25 -16.30 0.82
N THR A 102 -8.64 -16.07 1.93
CA THR A 102 -8.35 -17.06 2.96
C THR A 102 -7.23 -18.05 2.65
N LEU A 103 -6.46 -17.84 1.58
CA LEU A 103 -5.27 -18.65 1.33
C LEU A 103 -4.23 -18.39 2.42
N ASP A 104 -3.44 -19.42 2.76
CA ASP A 104 -2.43 -19.30 3.82
C ASP A 104 -1.46 -18.15 3.56
N ALA A 105 -1.09 -17.92 2.30
CA ALA A 105 -0.18 -16.85 1.93
C ALA A 105 -0.75 -15.46 2.22
N GLU A 106 -2.07 -15.35 2.33
CA GLU A 106 -2.74 -14.05 2.53
C GLU A 106 -3.11 -13.79 3.99
N VAL A 107 -3.08 -14.81 4.84
CA VAL A 107 -3.43 -14.66 6.25
C VAL A 107 -2.46 -13.68 6.91
N GLY A 108 -3.02 -12.66 7.57
CA GLY A 108 -2.20 -11.65 8.25
C GLY A 108 -1.59 -10.62 7.33
N ARG A 109 -1.93 -10.60 6.04
CA ARG A 109 -1.37 -9.66 5.07
C ARG A 109 -2.41 -8.72 4.48
N LYS A 110 -3.58 -8.65 5.09
CA LYS A 110 -4.64 -7.74 4.66
C LYS A 110 -4.21 -6.30 4.89
N CYS A 111 -4.50 -5.42 3.92
CA CYS A 111 -4.11 -4.02 4.00
C CYS A 111 -5.29 -3.06 3.98
N GLY A 112 -6.51 -3.54 3.85
CA GLY A 112 -7.65 -2.65 3.87
C GLY A 112 -8.93 -3.34 3.46
N ARG A 113 -9.94 -2.51 3.12
CA ARG A 113 -11.26 -2.98 2.70
C ARG A 113 -11.71 -2.17 1.49
N PHE A 114 -12.27 -2.85 0.51
CA PHE A 114 -12.75 -2.18 -0.70
C PHE A 114 -14.06 -1.46 -0.45
N LEU A 115 -14.12 -0.23 -0.93
CA LEU A 115 -15.33 0.60 -0.86
C LEU A 115 -16.07 0.62 -2.20
N GLU A 116 -15.46 0.11 -3.25
CA GLU A 116 -16.02 -0.01 -4.59
C GLU A 116 -15.63 -1.36 -5.19
N THR A 117 -16.35 -1.76 -6.22
CA THR A 117 -16.04 -2.97 -6.98
C THR A 117 -15.29 -2.60 -8.24
N GLY A 118 -14.28 -3.39 -8.61
CA GLY A 118 -13.53 -3.19 -9.85
C GLY A 118 -12.81 -4.45 -10.26
N VAL A 119 -12.28 -4.42 -11.48
CA VAL A 119 -11.52 -5.54 -12.05
C VAL A 119 -10.15 -5.04 -12.49
N ASN A 120 -9.30 -5.97 -12.91
CA ASN A 120 -7.93 -5.67 -13.33
C ASN A 120 -7.85 -4.41 -14.19
N GLY A 121 -7.00 -3.49 -13.77
CA GLY A 121 -6.73 -2.23 -14.49
C GLY A 121 -7.62 -1.06 -14.07
N GLU A 122 -8.69 -1.29 -13.31
CA GLU A 122 -9.54 -0.21 -12.84
C GLU A 122 -9.02 0.40 -11.56
N PHE A 123 -9.37 1.67 -11.30
CA PHE A 123 -9.01 2.36 -10.07
C PHE A 123 -10.25 2.45 -9.19
N ILE A 124 -10.12 2.03 -7.95
CA ILE A 124 -11.25 1.93 -7.02
C ILE A 124 -10.89 2.53 -5.67
N LEU A 125 -11.90 2.86 -4.88
CA LEU A 125 -11.70 3.36 -3.52
C LEU A 125 -11.48 2.21 -2.56
N MET A 126 -10.48 2.36 -1.70
CA MET A 126 -10.15 1.41 -0.65
C MET A 126 -9.89 2.16 0.65
N ALA A 127 -10.45 1.64 1.76
CA ALA A 127 -10.09 2.13 3.08
C ALA A 127 -8.82 1.38 3.50
N LEU A 128 -7.71 2.09 3.59
CA LEU A 128 -6.44 1.52 4.06
C LEU A 128 -6.51 1.35 5.57
N ASN A 129 -6.20 0.17 6.04
CA ASN A 129 -6.04 -0.11 7.46
C ASN A 129 -5.17 -1.36 7.61
N CYS A 130 -3.90 -1.16 7.84
CA CYS A 130 -2.91 -2.24 7.92
C CYS A 130 -2.63 -2.69 9.35
N LEU A 131 -3.37 -2.14 10.30
CA LEU A 131 -3.15 -2.44 11.73
C LEU A 131 -4.07 -3.54 12.24
#